data_6df74ef94044b8e9ec91a7c4df4f6412
#
_entry.id   6df74ef94044b8e9ec91a7c4df4f6412
#
_cell.length_a   1.000
_cell.length_b   1.000
_cell.length_c   1.000
_cell.angle_alpha   90.00
_cell.angle_beta   90.00
_cell.angle_gamma   90.00
#
_symmetry.space_group_name_H-M   'P 1'
#
loop_
_entity.id
_entity.type
_entity.pdbx_description
1 polymer ?
#
loop_
_entity_poly.entity_id
_entity_poly.type
_entity_poly.pdbx_seq_one_letter_code
_entity_poly.pdbx_strand_id
1 'polypeptide(L)'
;KMVWFSTEIWYGFQLVYTPSHRDNAGLRELMRLREPLIYFFNIFPGKYLASYPVYIIGDDPKNLTFTVAIDDIAYLKYDKVEDTQSGTERRSYITQTVLYRAHQRQFRERVIAAYHNQCALCRLRHTELLDAAHIIGDREEHGDPIIQNGLSLCKIHHAAFDHNIIGINPDYQVIVRQDILEEIDGPMLKYGLQSLNNSRLILPSHRRDWPDKVRLEKRFVVFLRAG
;
A
#
# COMPACT_ATOMS: atom_id res chain seq x y z
N LYS A 1 -14.23 3.51 -22.08
CA LYS A 1 -15.14 2.43 -22.49
C LYS A 1 -15.27 1.46 -21.31
N MET A 2 -16.48 1.30 -20.81
CA MET A 2 -16.73 0.49 -19.60
C MET A 2 -16.94 -0.96 -20.05
N VAL A 3 -16.13 -1.89 -19.54
CA VAL A 3 -16.26 -3.33 -19.82
C VAL A 3 -16.56 -4.03 -18.51
N TRP A 4 -17.64 -4.80 -18.45
CA TRP A 4 -18.09 -5.54 -17.27
C TRP A 4 -17.62 -6.98 -17.34
N PHE A 5 -17.00 -7.48 -16.27
CA PHE A 5 -16.60 -8.87 -16.12
C PHE A 5 -17.11 -9.42 -14.79
N SER A 6 -17.74 -10.61 -14.81
CA SER A 6 -18.09 -11.34 -13.58
C SER A 6 -16.97 -12.35 -13.29
N THR A 7 -16.42 -12.34 -12.11
CA THR A 7 -15.37 -13.26 -11.68
C THR A 7 -15.85 -14.16 -10.56
N GLU A 8 -15.92 -15.45 -10.83
CA GLU A 8 -15.64 -16.47 -9.84
C GLU A 8 -14.12 -16.59 -9.71
N ILE A 9 -13.66 -16.62 -8.47
CA ILE A 9 -12.29 -16.64 -7.96
C ILE A 9 -11.25 -17.31 -8.87
N TRP A 10 -10.60 -16.56 -9.80
CA TRP A 10 -9.32 -16.91 -10.42
C TRP A 10 -8.61 -15.63 -10.86
N TYR A 11 -7.33 -15.50 -10.52
CA TYR A 11 -6.49 -14.33 -10.72
C TYR A 11 -6.09 -14.12 -12.19
N GLY A 12 -7.01 -13.58 -12.98
CA GLY A 12 -6.87 -13.24 -14.39
C GLY A 12 -8.23 -12.88 -14.95
N PHE A 13 -8.28 -11.95 -15.92
CA PHE A 13 -9.51 -11.74 -16.67
C PHE A 13 -9.80 -12.96 -17.52
N GLN A 14 -10.92 -13.63 -17.31
CA GLN A 14 -11.34 -14.68 -18.19
C GLN A 14 -11.82 -14.07 -19.52
N LEU A 15 -11.29 -14.58 -20.64
CA LEU A 15 -11.71 -14.14 -21.96
C LEU A 15 -13.19 -14.51 -22.18
N VAL A 16 -13.98 -13.56 -22.68
CA VAL A 16 -15.40 -13.80 -22.97
C VAL A 16 -15.51 -14.77 -24.14
N TYR A 17 -16.07 -15.97 -23.91
CA TYR A 17 -16.46 -17.01 -24.85
C TYR A 17 -15.38 -17.57 -25.80
N THR A 18 -14.63 -16.73 -26.54
CA THR A 18 -13.61 -17.17 -27.51
C THR A 18 -12.44 -16.22 -27.60
N PRO A 19 -11.23 -16.67 -28.00
CA PRO A 19 -10.07 -15.81 -28.18
C PRO A 19 -10.30 -14.65 -29.17
N SER A 20 -11.16 -14.83 -30.16
CA SER A 20 -11.48 -13.84 -31.21
C SER A 20 -12.66 -12.93 -30.87
N HIS A 21 -13.25 -13.03 -29.67
CA HIS A 21 -14.36 -12.16 -29.29
C HIS A 21 -13.94 -10.67 -29.36
N ARG A 22 -14.86 -9.81 -29.81
CA ARG A 22 -14.60 -8.38 -30.03
C ARG A 22 -14.00 -7.67 -28.80
N ASP A 23 -14.45 -8.01 -27.59
CA ASP A 23 -13.97 -7.41 -26.37
C ASP A 23 -12.53 -7.85 -26.05
N ASN A 24 -12.20 -9.12 -26.31
CA ASN A 24 -10.86 -9.67 -26.18
C ASN A 24 -9.89 -9.05 -27.20
N ALA A 25 -10.35 -8.79 -28.44
CA ALA A 25 -9.58 -8.05 -29.43
C ALA A 25 -9.31 -6.58 -28.98
N GLY A 26 -10.30 -5.93 -28.36
CA GLY A 26 -10.14 -4.61 -27.77
C GLY A 26 -9.12 -4.58 -26.61
N LEU A 27 -9.12 -5.60 -25.75
CA LEU A 27 -8.13 -5.73 -24.67
C LEU A 27 -6.71 -5.95 -25.21
N ARG A 28 -6.53 -6.74 -26.26
CA ARG A 28 -5.23 -6.91 -26.96
C ARG A 28 -4.72 -5.61 -27.56
N GLU A 29 -5.62 -4.82 -28.14
CA GLU A 29 -5.24 -3.51 -28.69
C GLU A 29 -4.82 -2.54 -27.59
N LEU A 30 -5.51 -2.51 -26.45
CA LEU A 30 -5.08 -1.73 -25.28
C LEU A 30 -3.71 -2.20 -24.75
N MET A 31 -3.45 -3.50 -24.75
CA MET A 31 -2.14 -4.05 -24.39
C MET A 31 -1.05 -3.57 -25.36
N ARG A 32 -1.31 -3.60 -26.69
CA ARG A 32 -0.38 -3.16 -27.72
C ARG A 32 -0.08 -1.67 -27.62
N LEU A 33 -1.11 -0.85 -27.38
CA LEU A 33 -1.02 0.60 -27.25
C LEU A 33 -0.50 1.04 -25.87
N ARG A 34 -0.42 0.12 -24.89
CA ARG A 34 -0.07 0.40 -23.48
C ARG A 34 -1.01 1.43 -22.85
N GLU A 35 -2.26 1.41 -23.24
CA GLU A 35 -3.28 2.30 -22.71
C GLU A 35 -3.85 1.77 -21.39
N PRO A 36 -4.06 2.66 -20.39
CA PRO A 36 -4.61 2.27 -19.12
C PRO A 36 -6.12 1.98 -19.21
N LEU A 37 -6.56 1.05 -18.40
CA LEU A 37 -7.98 0.73 -18.21
C LEU A 37 -8.37 0.82 -16.73
N ILE A 38 -9.66 0.92 -16.46
CA ILE A 38 -10.21 0.80 -15.11
C ILE A 38 -10.62 -0.65 -14.91
N TYR A 39 -10.10 -1.26 -13.85
CA TYR A 39 -10.47 -2.60 -13.43
C TYR A 39 -11.39 -2.57 -12.23
N PHE A 40 -12.53 -3.26 -12.34
CA PHE A 40 -13.48 -3.41 -11.25
C PHE A 40 -13.32 -4.80 -10.60
N PHE A 41 -12.67 -4.84 -9.45
CA PHE A 41 -12.50 -6.06 -8.68
C PHE A 41 -13.74 -6.31 -7.83
N ASN A 42 -14.37 -7.48 -7.95
CA ASN A 42 -15.53 -7.85 -7.14
C ASN A 42 -15.07 -8.23 -5.74
N ILE A 43 -15.52 -7.47 -4.73
CA ILE A 43 -15.20 -7.71 -3.31
C ILE A 43 -16.32 -8.54 -2.66
N PHE A 44 -17.58 -8.20 -2.96
CA PHE A 44 -18.80 -8.88 -2.51
C PHE A 44 -19.85 -8.80 -3.61
N PRO A 45 -20.87 -9.67 -3.63
CA PRO A 45 -21.95 -9.58 -4.59
C PRO A 45 -22.50 -8.15 -4.70
N GLY A 46 -22.40 -7.54 -5.88
CA GLY A 46 -22.84 -6.18 -6.15
C GLY A 46 -21.93 -5.04 -5.65
N LYS A 47 -20.76 -5.35 -5.04
CA LYS A 47 -19.78 -4.34 -4.61
C LYS A 47 -18.45 -4.55 -5.32
N TYR A 48 -18.00 -3.53 -6.02
CA TYR A 48 -16.77 -3.55 -6.80
C TYR A 48 -15.78 -2.49 -6.31
N LEU A 49 -14.50 -2.85 -6.29
CA LEU A 49 -13.40 -1.92 -6.10
C LEU A 49 -12.89 -1.51 -7.48
N ALA A 50 -12.91 -0.22 -7.77
CA ALA A 50 -12.30 0.31 -8.99
C ALA A 50 -10.80 0.53 -8.78
N SER A 51 -9.98 -0.03 -9.67
CA SER A 51 -8.53 0.17 -9.72
C SER A 51 -8.15 0.88 -11.01
N TYR A 52 -7.33 1.94 -10.91
CA TYR A 52 -6.82 2.73 -12.03
C TYR A 52 -5.49 3.39 -11.66
N PRO A 53 -4.52 3.49 -12.54
CA PRO A 53 -4.46 2.84 -13.87
C PRO A 53 -4.16 1.35 -13.77
N VAL A 54 -4.73 0.56 -14.68
CA VAL A 54 -4.42 -0.86 -14.84
C VAL A 54 -3.99 -1.10 -16.28
N TYR A 55 -2.88 -1.80 -16.47
CA TYR A 55 -2.32 -2.10 -17.78
C TYR A 55 -2.38 -3.61 -18.06
N ILE A 56 -2.72 -4.00 -19.28
CA ILE A 56 -2.61 -5.39 -19.70
C ILE A 56 -1.17 -5.66 -20.09
N ILE A 57 -0.55 -6.65 -19.45
CA ILE A 57 0.86 -7.00 -19.62
C ILE A 57 1.07 -8.41 -20.22
N GLY A 58 0.02 -9.21 -20.36
CA GLY A 58 0.08 -10.54 -20.95
C GLY A 58 -1.26 -11.04 -21.43
N ASP A 59 -1.25 -11.86 -22.49
CA ASP A 59 -2.38 -12.57 -23.06
C ASP A 59 -2.05 -14.07 -23.14
N ASP A 60 -2.94 -14.90 -22.60
CA ASP A 60 -2.88 -16.35 -22.73
C ASP A 60 -4.16 -16.87 -23.40
N PRO A 61 -4.18 -16.93 -24.73
CA PRO A 61 -5.35 -17.39 -25.48
C PRO A 61 -5.75 -18.84 -25.20
N LYS A 62 -4.81 -19.68 -24.74
CA LYS A 62 -5.08 -21.11 -24.45
C LYS A 62 -5.89 -21.26 -23.16
N ASN A 63 -5.54 -20.50 -22.14
CA ASN A 63 -6.22 -20.52 -20.84
C ASN A 63 -7.30 -19.42 -20.73
N LEU A 64 -7.55 -18.67 -21.80
CA LEU A 64 -8.52 -17.58 -21.85
C LEU A 64 -8.31 -16.56 -20.71
N THR A 65 -7.06 -16.11 -20.52
CA THR A 65 -6.72 -15.17 -19.43
C THR A 65 -5.84 -14.03 -19.92
N PHE A 66 -6.07 -12.82 -19.36
CA PHE A 66 -5.15 -11.69 -19.45
C PHE A 66 -4.44 -11.49 -18.12
N THR A 67 -3.15 -11.16 -18.17
CA THR A 67 -2.40 -10.70 -17.01
C THR A 67 -2.42 -9.17 -16.98
N VAL A 68 -2.67 -8.60 -15.80
CA VAL A 68 -2.74 -7.14 -15.62
C VAL A 68 -1.74 -6.65 -14.57
N ALA A 69 -1.21 -5.45 -14.79
CA ALA A 69 -0.42 -4.71 -13.81
C ALA A 69 -1.21 -3.49 -13.34
N ILE A 70 -1.14 -3.21 -12.04
CA ILE A 70 -1.77 -2.05 -11.42
C ILE A 70 -0.66 -1.04 -11.10
N ASP A 71 -0.85 0.21 -11.50
CA ASP A 71 -0.15 1.40 -10.99
C ASP A 71 1.21 1.80 -11.56
N ASP A 72 1.90 1.04 -12.43
CA ASP A 72 3.16 1.55 -12.98
C ASP A 72 3.47 1.03 -14.40
N ILE A 73 3.66 2.00 -15.32
CA ILE A 73 4.16 1.75 -16.68
C ILE A 73 5.60 1.19 -16.67
N ALA A 74 6.35 1.37 -15.58
CA ALA A 74 7.70 0.83 -15.42
C ALA A 74 7.73 -0.71 -15.47
N TYR A 75 6.62 -1.39 -15.12
CA TYR A 75 6.50 -2.85 -15.27
C TYR A 75 6.48 -3.32 -16.72
N LEU A 76 6.12 -2.45 -17.64
CA LEU A 76 6.17 -2.75 -19.08
C LEU A 76 7.62 -2.85 -19.61
N LYS A 77 8.62 -2.41 -18.83
CA LYS A 77 10.05 -2.49 -19.17
C LYS A 77 10.73 -3.78 -18.67
N TYR A 78 10.02 -4.63 -17.92
CA TYR A 78 10.60 -5.82 -17.28
C TYR A 78 10.62 -7.06 -18.19
N ASP A 79 10.58 -6.92 -19.51
CA ASP A 79 10.65 -8.00 -20.49
C ASP A 79 12.06 -8.63 -20.67
N LYS A 80 12.99 -8.35 -19.76
CA LYS A 80 14.33 -8.95 -19.77
C LYS A 80 14.70 -9.58 -18.43
N VAL A 81 13.92 -10.56 -17.97
CA VAL A 81 14.40 -11.52 -16.97
C VAL A 81 14.45 -12.88 -17.63
N GLU A 82 15.65 -13.44 -17.62
CA GLU A 82 15.99 -14.71 -18.27
C GLU A 82 15.01 -15.85 -17.92
N ASP A 83 14.71 -16.62 -18.92
CA ASP A 83 13.73 -17.69 -19.06
C ASP A 83 14.15 -18.98 -18.30
N THR A 84 14.14 -18.95 -16.95
CA THR A 84 14.54 -20.12 -16.14
C THR A 84 13.50 -20.64 -15.13
N GLN A 85 12.29 -20.08 -15.08
CA GLN A 85 11.21 -20.58 -14.21
C GLN A 85 9.96 -20.96 -15.01
N SER A 86 9.27 -22.03 -14.56
CA SER A 86 8.06 -22.50 -15.22
C SER A 86 6.99 -21.40 -15.29
N GLY A 87 6.30 -21.27 -16.44
CA GLY A 87 5.35 -20.16 -16.68
C GLY A 87 4.23 -20.03 -15.63
N THR A 88 3.94 -21.08 -14.87
CA THR A 88 2.92 -21.13 -13.80
C THR A 88 3.41 -20.44 -12.51
N GLU A 89 4.66 -20.67 -12.11
CA GLU A 89 5.23 -20.05 -10.91
C GLU A 89 5.47 -18.55 -11.11
N ARG A 90 5.92 -18.15 -12.30
CA ARG A 90 6.09 -16.74 -12.68
C ARG A 90 4.76 -15.98 -12.67
N ARG A 91 3.68 -16.58 -13.16
CA ARG A 91 2.33 -16.00 -13.15
C ARG A 91 1.82 -15.82 -11.74
N SER A 92 1.97 -16.82 -10.87
CA SER A 92 1.59 -16.74 -9.45
C SER A 92 2.33 -15.62 -8.72
N TYR A 93 3.63 -15.47 -8.94
CA TYR A 93 4.44 -14.42 -8.34
C TYR A 93 4.03 -13.01 -8.80
N ILE A 94 3.82 -12.79 -10.09
CA ILE A 94 3.38 -11.50 -10.64
C ILE A 94 2.01 -11.12 -10.07
N THR A 95 1.08 -12.07 -10.03
CA THR A 95 -0.28 -11.83 -9.52
C THR A 95 -0.27 -11.49 -8.03
N GLN A 96 0.50 -12.19 -7.22
CA GLN A 96 0.66 -11.88 -5.79
C GLN A 96 1.25 -10.50 -5.57
N THR A 97 2.27 -10.12 -6.35
CA THR A 97 2.91 -8.80 -6.26
C THR A 97 1.94 -7.67 -6.63
N VAL A 98 1.11 -7.87 -7.66
CA VAL A 98 0.11 -6.90 -8.11
C VAL A 98 -0.98 -6.70 -7.06
N LEU A 99 -1.51 -7.77 -6.49
CA LEU A 99 -2.51 -7.72 -5.41
C LEU A 99 -1.95 -7.05 -4.16
N TYR A 100 -0.75 -7.43 -3.76
CA TYR A 100 -0.07 -6.85 -2.62
C TYR A 100 0.03 -5.32 -2.76
N ARG A 101 0.43 -4.82 -3.92
CA ARG A 101 0.55 -3.37 -4.17
C ARG A 101 -0.79 -2.65 -4.25
N ALA A 102 -1.81 -3.28 -4.81
CA ALA A 102 -3.17 -2.72 -4.80
C ALA A 102 -3.68 -2.56 -3.37
N HIS A 103 -3.43 -3.55 -2.49
CA HIS A 103 -3.77 -3.48 -1.07
C HIS A 103 -2.97 -2.39 -0.34
N GLN A 104 -1.66 -2.26 -0.62
CA GLN A 104 -0.81 -1.22 -0.03
C GLN A 104 -1.27 0.18 -0.43
N ARG A 105 -1.62 0.39 -1.71
CA ARG A 105 -2.15 1.67 -2.17
C ARG A 105 -3.47 2.01 -1.50
N GLN A 106 -4.41 1.06 -1.45
CA GLN A 106 -5.70 1.26 -0.79
C GLN A 106 -5.54 1.53 0.70
N PHE A 107 -4.67 0.78 1.38
CA PHE A 107 -4.32 1.02 2.77
C PHE A 107 -3.80 2.45 2.96
N ARG A 108 -2.83 2.87 2.14
CA ARG A 108 -2.26 4.22 2.17
C ARG A 108 -3.33 5.29 2.01
N GLU A 109 -4.18 5.20 0.99
CA GLU A 109 -5.24 6.17 0.72
C GLU A 109 -6.23 6.27 1.90
N ARG A 110 -6.66 5.14 2.44
CA ARG A 110 -7.60 5.09 3.58
C ARG A 110 -6.99 5.66 4.86
N VAL A 111 -5.75 5.30 5.18
CA VAL A 111 -5.05 5.82 6.35
C VAL A 111 -4.85 7.33 6.22
N ILE A 112 -4.28 7.82 5.12
CA ILE A 112 -4.04 9.26 4.94
C ILE A 112 -5.34 10.05 5.01
N ALA A 113 -6.43 9.56 4.40
CA ALA A 113 -7.75 10.20 4.46
C ALA A 113 -8.30 10.25 5.90
N ALA A 114 -8.14 9.18 6.69
CA ALA A 114 -8.58 9.14 8.10
C ALA A 114 -7.90 10.20 8.96
N TYR A 115 -6.65 10.57 8.63
CA TYR A 115 -5.88 11.62 9.28
C TYR A 115 -6.02 13.02 8.61
N HIS A 116 -7.05 13.23 7.78
CA HIS A 116 -7.29 14.51 7.08
C HIS A 116 -6.13 14.96 6.20
N ASN A 117 -5.50 14.04 5.51
CA ASN A 117 -4.37 14.29 4.61
C ASN A 117 -3.22 15.05 5.29
N GLN A 118 -2.89 14.68 6.52
CA GLN A 118 -1.78 15.28 7.26
C GLN A 118 -0.95 14.25 8.01
N CYS A 119 0.30 14.59 8.27
CA CYS A 119 1.16 13.81 9.16
C CYS A 119 0.64 13.86 10.60
N ALA A 120 0.51 12.69 11.24
CA ALA A 120 0.02 12.55 12.62
C ALA A 120 0.97 13.14 13.68
N LEU A 121 2.20 13.52 13.31
CA LEU A 121 3.19 14.09 14.19
C LEU A 121 3.40 15.61 13.96
N CYS A 122 3.71 16.02 12.72
CA CYS A 122 4.09 17.39 12.41
C CYS A 122 3.02 18.20 11.64
N ARG A 123 1.88 17.59 11.30
CA ARG A 123 0.77 18.22 10.55
C ARG A 123 1.12 18.62 9.10
N LEU A 124 2.21 18.14 8.52
CA LEU A 124 2.52 18.37 7.12
C LEU A 124 1.36 17.86 6.25
N ARG A 125 0.85 18.70 5.33
CA ARG A 125 -0.35 18.41 4.51
C ARG A 125 -0.06 18.17 3.03
N HIS A 126 1.19 17.94 2.66
CA HIS A 126 1.58 17.59 1.29
C HIS A 126 1.45 16.09 1.08
N THR A 127 0.38 15.66 0.43
CA THR A 127 0.03 14.23 0.27
C THR A 127 1.09 13.42 -0.47
N GLU A 128 1.85 14.05 -1.35
CA GLU A 128 3.01 13.50 -2.06
C GLU A 128 4.16 13.13 -1.10
N LEU A 129 4.23 13.79 0.06
CA LEU A 129 5.23 13.53 1.09
C LEU A 129 4.69 12.66 2.24
N LEU A 130 3.42 12.25 2.19
CA LEU A 130 2.81 11.39 3.21
C LEU A 130 2.87 9.92 2.80
N ASP A 131 2.97 9.06 3.79
CA ASP A 131 2.82 7.61 3.69
C ASP A 131 1.94 7.07 4.80
N ALA A 132 1.44 5.85 4.61
CA ALA A 132 0.83 5.06 5.68
C ALA A 132 1.89 4.10 6.26
N ALA A 133 2.40 4.44 7.44
CA ALA A 133 3.27 3.56 8.20
C ALA A 133 2.43 2.46 8.88
N HIS A 134 2.83 1.21 8.74
CA HIS A 134 2.24 0.12 9.51
C HIS A 134 2.73 0.14 10.95
N ILE A 135 1.83 -0.05 11.91
CA ILE A 135 2.20 -0.22 13.32
C ILE A 135 2.83 -1.61 13.51
N ILE A 136 2.13 -2.64 13.06
CA ILE A 136 2.64 -4.01 12.92
C ILE A 136 2.84 -4.28 11.44
N GLY A 137 4.02 -4.76 11.05
CA GLY A 137 4.38 -5.02 9.66
C GLY A 137 3.39 -5.97 8.98
N ASP A 138 3.08 -5.72 7.72
CA ASP A 138 2.09 -6.46 6.92
C ASP A 138 2.39 -7.95 6.73
N ARG A 139 3.63 -8.38 6.98
CA ARG A 139 4.04 -9.80 6.96
C ARG A 139 4.02 -10.45 8.34
N GLU A 140 3.72 -9.68 9.38
CA GLU A 140 3.66 -10.17 10.74
C GLU A 140 2.22 -10.59 11.10
N GLU A 141 2.11 -11.43 12.12
CA GLU A 141 0.82 -11.77 12.70
C GLU A 141 0.12 -10.50 13.22
N HIS A 142 -1.12 -10.27 12.80
CA HIS A 142 -1.89 -9.04 13.03
C HIS A 142 -1.44 -7.81 12.23
N GLY A 143 -0.64 -7.98 11.15
CA GLY A 143 -0.23 -6.92 10.22
C GLY A 143 -1.29 -6.49 9.20
N ASP A 144 -2.58 -6.75 9.46
CA ASP A 144 -3.68 -6.46 8.53
C ASP A 144 -3.66 -5.02 8.01
N PRO A 145 -3.93 -4.78 6.70
CA PRO A 145 -3.97 -3.45 6.11
C PRO A 145 -5.28 -2.71 6.43
N ILE A 146 -5.52 -2.49 7.73
CA ILE A 146 -6.67 -1.75 8.27
C ILE A 146 -6.22 -0.41 8.86
N ILE A 147 -7.14 0.56 8.91
CA ILE A 147 -6.81 1.92 9.38
C ILE A 147 -6.21 1.92 10.78
N GLN A 148 -6.72 1.06 11.67
CA GLN A 148 -6.24 0.92 13.05
C GLN A 148 -4.80 0.39 13.18
N ASN A 149 -4.27 -0.22 12.11
CA ASN A 149 -2.87 -0.63 11.99
C ASN A 149 -2.01 0.38 11.23
N GLY A 150 -2.52 1.58 10.96
CA GLY A 150 -1.86 2.59 10.14
C GLY A 150 -1.70 3.94 10.80
N LEU A 151 -0.59 4.59 10.51
CA LEU A 151 -0.29 5.97 10.90
C LEU A 151 -0.01 6.79 9.64
N SER A 152 -0.67 7.93 9.47
CA SER A 152 -0.31 8.87 8.40
C SER A 152 0.92 9.66 8.83
N LEU A 153 2.06 9.38 8.23
CA LEU A 153 3.34 10.01 8.55
C LEU A 153 3.98 10.64 7.31
N CYS A 154 4.71 11.74 7.48
CA CYS A 154 5.56 12.22 6.39
C CYS A 154 6.79 11.32 6.25
N LYS A 155 7.48 11.38 5.10
CA LYS A 155 8.62 10.52 4.77
C LYS A 155 9.68 10.45 5.88
N ILE A 156 9.97 11.59 6.53
CA ILE A 156 10.96 11.66 7.61
C ILE A 156 10.44 10.94 8.86
N HIS A 157 9.21 11.20 9.27
CA HIS A 157 8.64 10.58 10.47
C HIS A 157 8.32 9.10 10.26
N HIS A 158 7.98 8.68 9.03
CA HIS A 158 7.84 7.27 8.68
C HIS A 158 9.17 6.54 8.86
N ALA A 159 10.24 7.06 8.25
CA ALA A 159 11.58 6.49 8.43
C ALA A 159 12.03 6.48 9.90
N ALA A 160 11.79 7.56 10.64
CA ALA A 160 12.13 7.63 12.06
C ALA A 160 11.35 6.59 12.91
N PHE A 161 10.09 6.33 12.59
CA PHE A 161 9.28 5.32 13.25
C PHE A 161 9.78 3.91 12.90
N ASP A 162 10.06 3.61 11.63
CA ASP A 162 10.53 2.29 11.19
C ASP A 162 11.88 1.93 11.80
N HIS A 163 12.78 2.92 11.93
CA HIS A 163 14.11 2.75 12.52
C HIS A 163 14.17 2.90 14.05
N ASN A 164 13.01 2.91 14.73
CA ASN A 164 12.94 3.06 16.19
C ASN A 164 13.67 4.31 16.73
N ILE A 165 13.72 5.38 15.96
CA ILE A 165 14.16 6.70 16.42
C ILE A 165 13.05 7.34 17.29
N ILE A 166 11.79 7.13 16.88
CA ILE A 166 10.60 7.51 17.62
C ILE A 166 9.73 6.28 17.89
N GLY A 167 9.10 6.24 19.06
CA GLY A 167 8.08 5.28 19.45
C GLY A 167 6.77 5.98 19.79
N ILE A 168 5.65 5.26 19.71
CA ILE A 168 4.34 5.73 20.10
C ILE A 168 3.77 4.73 21.09
N ASN A 169 3.50 5.17 22.33
CA ASN A 169 2.97 4.30 23.37
C ASN A 169 1.43 4.11 23.24
N PRO A 170 0.82 3.15 23.99
CA PRO A 170 -0.63 2.91 23.93
C PRO A 170 -1.51 4.10 24.37
N ASP A 171 -0.93 5.11 25.01
CA ASP A 171 -1.62 6.35 25.38
C ASP A 171 -1.47 7.45 24.33
N TYR A 172 -1.00 7.05 23.13
CA TYR A 172 -0.80 7.93 21.97
C TYR A 172 0.22 9.04 22.24
N GLN A 173 1.17 8.80 23.13
CA GLN A 173 2.28 9.70 23.40
C GLN A 173 3.50 9.29 22.58
N VAL A 174 4.17 10.26 22.00
CA VAL A 174 5.39 10.09 21.19
C VAL A 174 6.60 10.15 22.11
N ILE A 175 7.46 9.16 21.99
CA ILE A 175 8.73 9.09 22.73
C ILE A 175 9.87 9.07 21.71
N VAL A 176 10.84 9.94 21.91
CA VAL A 176 12.07 9.98 21.12
C VAL A 176 13.17 9.24 21.89
N ARG A 177 13.96 8.44 21.17
CA ARG A 177 15.06 7.67 21.74
C ARG A 177 16.10 8.60 22.41
N GLN A 178 16.66 8.16 23.52
CA GLN A 178 17.50 9.02 24.40
C GLN A 178 18.77 9.55 23.70
N ASP A 179 19.46 8.71 22.93
CA ASP A 179 20.63 9.09 22.16
C ASP A 179 20.33 10.24 21.18
N ILE A 180 19.16 10.20 20.53
CA ILE A 180 18.71 11.26 19.62
C ILE A 180 18.42 12.59 20.37
N LEU A 181 17.94 12.49 21.61
CA LEU A 181 17.69 13.70 22.44
C LEU A 181 18.98 14.37 22.88
N GLU A 182 20.08 13.62 22.98
CA GLU A 182 21.39 14.10 23.41
C GLU A 182 22.25 14.61 22.24
N GLU A 183 21.85 14.33 20.98
CA GLU A 183 22.55 14.82 19.80
C GLU A 183 22.40 16.35 19.65
N ILE A 184 23.50 16.98 19.18
CA ILE A 184 23.52 18.41 18.84
C ILE A 184 23.75 18.52 17.35
N ASP A 185 22.68 18.88 16.61
CA ASP A 185 22.72 19.05 15.17
C ASP A 185 21.80 20.21 14.74
N GLY A 186 21.55 20.31 13.43
CA GLY A 186 20.78 21.39 12.81
C GLY A 186 19.28 21.41 13.16
N PRO A 187 18.57 22.40 12.62
CA PRO A 187 17.17 22.65 12.99
C PRO A 187 16.24 21.48 12.68
N MET A 188 16.60 20.61 11.73
CA MET A 188 15.79 19.45 11.37
C MET A 188 15.76 18.41 12.50
N LEU A 189 16.89 18.12 13.13
CA LEU A 189 16.95 17.26 14.30
C LEU A 189 16.14 17.87 15.45
N LYS A 190 16.42 19.13 15.78
CA LYS A 190 15.83 19.84 16.92
C LYS A 190 14.30 19.96 16.78
N TYR A 191 13.82 20.51 15.66
CA TYR A 191 12.40 20.80 15.48
C TYR A 191 11.63 19.68 14.80
N GLY A 192 12.29 18.85 14.01
CA GLY A 192 11.64 17.75 13.29
C GLY A 192 11.57 16.43 14.08
N LEU A 193 12.47 16.21 15.05
CA LEU A 193 12.51 14.96 15.82
C LEU A 193 12.48 15.19 17.33
N GLN A 194 13.48 15.89 17.90
CA GLN A 194 13.61 16.05 19.35
C GLN A 194 12.40 16.75 19.98
N SER A 195 11.84 17.76 19.32
CA SER A 195 10.66 18.50 19.81
C SER A 195 9.38 17.67 19.87
N LEU A 196 9.36 16.48 19.25
CA LEU A 196 8.23 15.56 19.33
C LEU A 196 8.20 14.77 20.64
N ASN A 197 9.29 14.77 21.40
CA ASN A 197 9.34 14.00 22.64
C ASN A 197 8.24 14.46 23.61
N ASN A 198 7.49 13.49 24.15
CA ASN A 198 6.33 13.69 25.02
C ASN A 198 5.14 14.42 24.35
N SER A 199 5.18 14.66 23.04
CA SER A 199 4.02 15.19 22.33
C SER A 199 2.91 14.13 22.19
N ARG A 200 1.71 14.55 21.83
CA ARG A 200 0.61 13.64 21.56
C ARG A 200 0.44 13.43 20.07
N LEU A 201 0.21 12.15 19.69
CA LEU A 201 -0.19 11.78 18.35
C LEU A 201 -1.51 12.46 17.97
N ILE A 202 -1.58 13.02 16.77
CA ILE A 202 -2.84 13.51 16.20
C ILE A 202 -3.64 12.29 15.77
N LEU A 203 -4.84 12.17 16.30
CA LEU A 203 -5.72 11.02 16.06
C LEU A 203 -6.73 11.31 14.96
N PRO A 204 -7.23 10.28 14.24
CA PRO A 204 -8.38 10.39 13.36
C PRO A 204 -9.61 10.94 14.11
N SER A 205 -10.51 11.64 13.39
CA SER A 205 -11.74 12.18 13.98
C SER A 205 -12.68 11.12 14.52
N HIS A 206 -12.77 9.98 13.85
CA HIS A 206 -13.63 8.90 14.28
C HIS A 206 -12.87 7.92 15.17
N ARG A 207 -13.38 7.67 16.38
CA ARG A 207 -12.74 6.77 17.36
C ARG A 207 -12.53 5.34 16.84
N ARG A 208 -13.38 4.87 15.95
CA ARG A 208 -13.25 3.57 15.29
C ARG A 208 -11.99 3.44 14.42
N ASP A 209 -11.44 4.58 13.97
CA ASP A 209 -10.28 4.66 13.08
C ASP A 209 -8.97 4.93 13.86
N TRP A 210 -9.06 5.03 15.19
CA TRP A 210 -7.88 5.26 16.04
C TRP A 210 -6.91 4.08 15.98
N PRO A 211 -5.61 4.33 16.11
CA PRO A 211 -4.62 3.27 16.22
C PRO A 211 -4.96 2.30 17.34
N ASP A 212 -4.86 1.01 17.04
CA ASP A 212 -5.15 -0.04 18.02
C ASP A 212 -4.09 -0.06 19.12
N LYS A 213 -4.53 0.00 20.37
CA LYS A 213 -3.63 0.10 21.53
C LYS A 213 -2.76 -1.15 21.73
N VAL A 214 -3.28 -2.34 21.40
CA VAL A 214 -2.53 -3.59 21.53
C VAL A 214 -1.42 -3.65 20.48
N ARG A 215 -1.71 -3.19 19.25
CA ARG A 215 -0.70 -3.06 18.20
C ARG A 215 0.37 -2.04 18.58
N LEU A 216 -0.03 -0.89 19.10
CA LEU A 216 0.93 0.12 19.58
C LEU A 216 1.81 -0.43 20.71
N GLU A 217 1.25 -1.17 21.67
CA GLU A 217 2.00 -1.78 22.76
C GLU A 217 3.06 -2.74 22.23
N LYS A 218 2.68 -3.67 21.33
CA LYS A 218 3.61 -4.60 20.70
C LYS A 218 4.75 -3.85 19.99
N ARG A 219 4.43 -2.84 19.20
CA ARG A 219 5.42 -2.02 18.48
C ARG A 219 6.30 -1.21 19.43
N PHE A 220 5.72 -0.68 20.50
CA PHE A 220 6.45 0.11 21.50
C PHE A 220 7.46 -0.74 22.28
N VAL A 221 7.16 -2.01 22.57
CA VAL A 221 8.13 -2.95 23.14
C VAL A 221 9.34 -3.13 22.23
N VAL A 222 9.14 -3.18 20.90
CA VAL A 222 10.25 -3.25 19.93
C VAL A 222 11.09 -1.98 19.99
N PHE A 223 10.46 -0.81 20.05
CA PHE A 223 11.12 0.48 20.19
C PHE A 223 11.99 0.52 21.47
N LEU A 224 11.46 0.09 22.62
CA LEU A 224 12.20 0.11 23.89
C LEU A 224 13.43 -0.82 23.91
N ARG A 225 13.46 -1.84 23.06
CA ARG A 225 14.62 -2.76 22.93
C ARG A 225 15.69 -2.25 21.97
N ALA A 226 15.38 -1.24 21.17
CA ALA A 226 16.28 -0.69 20.18
C ALA A 226 17.11 0.50 20.68
N GLY A 227 16.79 1.05 21.84
CA GLY A 227 17.49 2.09 22.58
C GLY A 227 17.88 1.56 23.93
#